data_68cd087f00bd47ca66bf1a5a4ca28718
#
_entry.id   68cd087f00bd47ca66bf1a5a4ca28718
#
_cell.length_a   1.000
_cell.length_b   1.000
_cell.length_c   1.000
_cell.angle_alpha   90.00
_cell.angle_beta   90.00
_cell.angle_gamma   90.00
#
_symmetry.space_group_name_H-M   'P 1'
#
loop_
_entity.id
_entity.type
_entity.pdbx_description
1 polymer ?
#
loop_
_entity_poly.entity_id
_entity_poly.type
_entity_poly.pdbx_seq_one_letter_code
_entity_poly.pdbx_strand_id
1 'polypeptide(L)'
;MSSYVLSCCSTADLSAEHLQERDIHYICFHFSLNGKEYADDLGKSISFEDFYKAMAEGAETKTSQVNAEEYIEYFESFLQQGKDILHVSLSSGISGACNSAKIAKETLEEKYPERKIRVVDSLGASSGYGLLMNKLADLRDQGMEIDELTYWANQHKLELHHWFFSTDLTFYVKGGRITKAAGWFGTVLKICPLLNMDHLGRLIPRHKIRGKKKVIQEIVDKMEQHAQDGLKYSGACYISHSGCYEDARTVADLVEKRFRRLDGKVVINSVGTTIGSHTGPGTVALFFWGDQRTD
;
A
#
# COMPACT_ATOMS: atom_id res chain seq x y z
N MET A 1 -25.73 -3.24 -9.70
CA MET A 1 -24.80 -2.31 -9.04
C MET A 1 -24.76 -2.70 -7.58
N SER A 2 -23.58 -2.73 -6.98
CA SER A 2 -23.42 -3.01 -5.55
C SER A 2 -24.24 -2.02 -4.71
N SER A 3 -24.82 -2.47 -3.61
CA SER A 3 -25.57 -1.64 -2.66
C SER A 3 -24.67 -0.74 -1.81
N TYR A 4 -23.35 -0.91 -1.91
CA TYR A 4 -22.35 -0.18 -1.14
C TYR A 4 -21.15 0.26 -1.99
N VAL A 5 -20.43 1.26 -1.49
CA VAL A 5 -19.20 1.78 -2.05
C VAL A 5 -18.00 1.02 -1.47
N LEU A 6 -17.10 0.56 -2.32
CA LEU A 6 -15.78 0.08 -1.92
C LEU A 6 -14.79 1.24 -2.07
N SER A 7 -14.05 1.55 -1.00
CA SER A 7 -13.22 2.74 -0.91
C SER A 7 -11.87 2.46 -0.25
N CYS A 8 -10.84 3.22 -0.64
CA CYS A 8 -9.51 3.20 -0.04
C CYS A 8 -8.90 4.61 0.04
N CYS A 9 -7.62 4.69 0.44
CA CYS A 9 -6.84 5.91 0.33
C CYS A 9 -5.98 5.87 -0.94
N SER A 10 -5.52 7.02 -1.44
CA SER A 10 -4.56 7.13 -2.55
C SER A 10 -3.31 6.26 -2.35
N THR A 11 -2.92 6.05 -1.09
CA THR A 11 -1.78 5.22 -0.68
C THR A 11 -1.90 3.72 -0.98
N ALA A 12 -2.99 3.29 -1.66
CA ALA A 12 -3.11 1.96 -2.27
C ALA A 12 -2.20 1.79 -3.50
N ASP A 13 -1.68 2.90 -4.02
CA ASP A 13 -0.76 2.94 -5.16
C ASP A 13 -1.25 2.10 -6.36
N LEU A 14 -2.56 2.14 -6.60
CA LEU A 14 -3.20 1.62 -7.81
C LEU A 14 -3.33 2.76 -8.82
N SER A 15 -3.30 2.45 -10.12
CA SER A 15 -3.53 3.48 -11.12
C SER A 15 -4.97 4.00 -11.11
N ALA A 16 -5.17 5.23 -11.60
CA ALA A 16 -6.49 5.83 -11.68
C ALA A 16 -7.44 5.00 -12.57
N GLU A 17 -6.91 4.43 -13.66
CA GLU A 17 -7.62 3.56 -14.58
C GLU A 17 -8.09 2.29 -13.86
N HIS A 18 -7.18 1.64 -13.10
CA HIS A 18 -7.51 0.43 -12.35
C HIS A 18 -8.61 0.69 -11.31
N LEU A 19 -8.51 1.78 -10.55
CA LEU A 19 -9.53 2.16 -9.57
C LEU A 19 -10.88 2.42 -10.22
N GLN A 20 -10.88 3.11 -11.36
CA GLN A 20 -12.10 3.40 -12.13
C GLN A 20 -12.72 2.12 -12.72
N GLU A 21 -11.93 1.27 -13.36
CA GLU A 21 -12.40 0.00 -13.96
C GLU A 21 -13.01 -0.95 -12.90
N ARG A 22 -12.47 -0.90 -11.66
CA ARG A 22 -12.93 -1.77 -10.57
C ARG A 22 -13.97 -1.08 -9.67
N ASP A 23 -14.47 0.10 -10.03
CA ASP A 23 -15.42 0.88 -9.22
C ASP A 23 -14.96 0.95 -7.74
N ILE A 24 -13.67 1.34 -7.55
CA ILE A 24 -13.06 1.58 -6.25
C ILE A 24 -12.86 3.08 -6.10
N HIS A 25 -13.52 3.66 -5.10
CA HIS A 25 -13.37 5.08 -4.77
C HIS A 25 -12.15 5.30 -3.89
N TYR A 26 -11.57 6.50 -3.91
CA TYR A 26 -10.42 6.81 -3.06
C TYR A 26 -10.45 8.23 -2.53
N ILE A 27 -9.84 8.42 -1.37
CA ILE A 27 -9.58 9.72 -0.76
C ILE A 27 -8.08 10.00 -0.79
N CYS A 28 -7.70 11.24 -1.14
CA CYS A 28 -6.31 11.63 -1.26
C CYS A 28 -5.68 11.96 0.09
N PHE A 29 -4.48 11.44 0.33
CA PHE A 29 -3.55 11.99 1.30
C PHE A 29 -2.96 13.30 0.76
N HIS A 30 -2.16 13.98 1.58
CA HIS A 30 -1.52 15.23 1.21
C HIS A 30 -0.01 15.14 1.38
N PHE A 31 0.72 15.87 0.57
CA PHE A 31 2.16 16.04 0.71
C PHE A 31 2.59 17.45 0.33
N SER A 32 3.73 17.87 0.85
CA SER A 32 4.40 19.07 0.38
C SER A 32 5.73 18.72 -0.27
N LEU A 33 6.06 19.45 -1.32
CA LEU A 33 7.33 19.39 -2.03
C LEU A 33 7.95 20.79 -2.04
N ASN A 34 9.08 20.97 -1.37
CA ASN A 34 9.72 22.28 -1.17
C ASN A 34 8.75 23.35 -0.63
N GLY A 35 7.86 22.95 0.30
CA GLY A 35 6.89 23.85 0.92
C GLY A 35 5.62 24.13 0.12
N LYS A 36 5.49 23.62 -1.10
CA LYS A 36 4.25 23.68 -1.87
C LYS A 36 3.40 22.46 -1.57
N GLU A 37 2.13 22.67 -1.20
CA GLU A 37 1.17 21.62 -0.87
C GLU A 37 0.51 21.03 -2.12
N TYR A 38 0.28 19.71 -2.06
CA TYR A 38 -0.37 18.91 -3.11
C TYR A 38 -1.25 17.83 -2.50
N ALA A 39 -2.29 17.43 -3.23
CA ALA A 39 -2.96 16.17 -2.97
C ALA A 39 -2.16 15.01 -3.61
N ASP A 40 -2.14 13.87 -2.95
CA ASP A 40 -1.65 12.61 -3.52
C ASP A 40 -2.72 12.03 -4.46
N ASP A 41 -2.84 12.64 -5.64
CA ASP A 41 -3.92 12.46 -6.61
C ASP A 41 -3.56 11.49 -7.75
N LEU A 42 -2.70 10.51 -7.44
CA LEU A 42 -2.26 9.47 -8.37
C LEU A 42 -1.43 10.01 -9.55
N GLY A 43 -0.66 11.06 -9.29
CA GLY A 43 0.26 11.62 -10.27
C GLY A 43 -0.35 12.65 -11.23
N LYS A 44 -1.57 13.15 -10.96
CA LYS A 44 -2.24 14.16 -11.81
C LYS A 44 -1.65 15.56 -11.62
N SER A 45 -1.43 16.00 -10.38
CA SER A 45 -0.86 17.34 -10.07
C SER A 45 0.64 17.41 -10.26
N ILE A 46 1.35 16.31 -10.07
CA ILE A 46 2.78 16.15 -10.37
C ILE A 46 3.02 14.70 -10.78
N SER A 47 3.73 14.50 -11.90
CA SER A 47 4.05 13.13 -12.32
C SER A 47 4.96 12.43 -11.30
N PHE A 48 4.85 11.11 -11.17
CA PHE A 48 5.76 10.35 -10.31
C PHE A 48 7.22 10.51 -10.73
N GLU A 49 7.49 10.63 -12.03
CA GLU A 49 8.82 10.88 -12.57
C GLU A 49 9.40 12.20 -12.05
N ASP A 50 8.63 13.30 -12.18
CA ASP A 50 9.06 14.64 -11.71
C ASP A 50 9.21 14.66 -10.19
N PHE A 51 8.30 14.02 -9.46
CA PHE A 51 8.37 13.90 -8.00
C PHE A 51 9.66 13.20 -7.54
N TYR A 52 9.97 12.01 -8.08
CA TYR A 52 11.18 11.28 -7.70
C TYR A 52 12.46 11.94 -8.20
N LYS A 53 12.42 12.61 -9.34
CA LYS A 53 13.53 13.43 -9.83
C LYS A 53 13.83 14.58 -8.87
N ALA A 54 12.81 15.33 -8.47
CA ALA A 54 12.97 16.41 -7.49
C ALA A 54 13.55 15.90 -6.15
N MET A 55 13.06 14.74 -5.65
CA MET A 55 13.61 14.12 -4.44
C MET A 55 15.09 13.72 -4.60
N ALA A 56 15.48 13.17 -5.75
CA ALA A 56 16.87 12.82 -6.05
C ALA A 56 17.77 14.06 -6.12
N GLU A 57 17.23 15.21 -6.52
CA GLU A 57 17.89 16.52 -6.55
C GLU A 57 17.89 17.21 -5.17
N GLY A 58 17.33 16.57 -4.13
CA GLY A 58 17.37 17.05 -2.75
C GLY A 58 16.15 17.82 -2.28
N ALA A 59 15.04 17.76 -3.03
CA ALA A 59 13.79 18.40 -2.59
C ALA A 59 13.31 17.84 -1.24
N GLU A 60 12.82 18.72 -0.38
CA GLU A 60 12.22 18.36 0.89
C GLU A 60 10.75 17.96 0.72
N THR A 61 10.39 16.84 1.33
CA THR A 61 9.01 16.35 1.35
C THR A 61 8.51 16.19 2.78
N LYS A 62 7.21 16.48 2.97
CA LYS A 62 6.46 16.17 4.19
C LYS A 62 5.10 15.64 3.77
N THR A 63 4.44 14.88 4.64
CA THR A 63 3.12 14.33 4.36
C THR A 63 2.16 14.67 5.50
N SER A 64 0.88 14.80 5.17
CA SER A 64 -0.20 14.79 6.15
C SER A 64 -1.24 13.74 5.75
N GLN A 65 -1.78 13.09 6.77
CA GLN A 65 -2.85 12.13 6.59
C GLN A 65 -4.19 12.82 6.36
N VAL A 66 -5.14 12.10 5.82
CA VAL A 66 -6.55 12.51 5.81
C VAL A 66 -7.03 12.64 7.27
N ASN A 67 -7.58 13.79 7.62
CA ASN A 67 -8.15 14.04 8.95
C ASN A 67 -9.61 13.58 9.06
N ALA A 68 -10.20 13.68 10.26
CA ALA A 68 -11.57 13.22 10.50
C ALA A 68 -12.63 14.04 9.74
N GLU A 69 -12.42 15.34 9.59
CA GLU A 69 -13.35 16.25 8.88
C GLU A 69 -13.39 15.92 7.40
N GLU A 70 -12.23 15.71 6.77
CA GLU A 70 -12.13 15.28 5.37
C GLU A 70 -12.81 13.92 5.14
N TYR A 71 -12.67 12.98 6.09
CA TYR A 71 -13.37 11.69 6.01
C TYR A 71 -14.89 11.85 6.20
N ILE A 72 -15.34 12.76 7.08
CA ILE A 72 -16.78 13.07 7.25
C ILE A 72 -17.34 13.56 5.91
N GLU A 73 -16.75 14.57 5.31
CA GLU A 73 -17.21 15.11 4.02
C GLU A 73 -17.21 14.03 2.92
N TYR A 74 -16.15 13.24 2.85
CA TYR A 74 -16.01 12.19 1.86
C TYR A 74 -17.05 11.08 2.02
N PHE A 75 -17.24 10.54 3.23
CA PHE A 75 -18.23 9.49 3.48
C PHE A 75 -19.66 10.00 3.34
N GLU A 76 -19.91 11.20 3.84
CA GLU A 76 -21.25 11.80 3.78
C GLU A 76 -21.75 11.96 2.35
N SER A 77 -20.85 12.24 1.40
CA SER A 77 -21.19 12.36 -0.03
C SER A 77 -21.85 11.08 -0.59
N PHE A 78 -21.49 9.91 -0.08
CA PHE A 78 -22.10 8.63 -0.46
C PHE A 78 -23.37 8.31 0.34
N LEU A 79 -23.35 8.62 1.64
CA LEU A 79 -24.51 8.37 2.51
C LEU A 79 -25.73 9.17 2.08
N GLN A 80 -25.53 10.41 1.64
CA GLN A 80 -26.59 11.25 1.06
C GLN A 80 -27.21 10.67 -0.21
N GLN A 81 -26.45 9.81 -0.92
CA GLN A 81 -26.95 9.05 -2.07
C GLN A 81 -27.61 7.71 -1.67
N GLY A 82 -27.75 7.45 -0.37
CA GLY A 82 -28.32 6.20 0.15
C GLY A 82 -27.40 4.99 0.02
N LYS A 83 -26.06 5.19 -0.12
CA LYS A 83 -25.09 4.11 -0.25
C LYS A 83 -24.41 3.82 1.08
N ASP A 84 -24.23 2.54 1.39
CA ASP A 84 -23.35 2.08 2.46
C ASP A 84 -21.88 2.14 2.01
N ILE A 85 -20.92 2.07 2.94
CA ILE A 85 -19.49 2.26 2.64
C ILE A 85 -18.66 1.19 3.33
N LEU A 86 -17.78 0.52 2.57
CA LEU A 86 -16.64 -0.22 3.08
C LEU A 86 -15.37 0.53 2.70
N HIS A 87 -14.71 1.13 3.68
CA HIS A 87 -13.43 1.82 3.52
C HIS A 87 -12.29 0.99 4.10
N VAL A 88 -11.26 0.76 3.29
CA VAL A 88 -10.01 0.10 3.72
C VAL A 88 -8.92 1.15 3.80
N SER A 89 -8.38 1.35 5.00
CA SER A 89 -7.38 2.38 5.29
C SER A 89 -5.95 1.84 5.22
N LEU A 90 -5.00 2.73 4.95
CA LEU A 90 -3.57 2.51 5.19
C LEU A 90 -3.35 2.02 6.62
N SER A 91 -2.37 1.12 6.81
CA SER A 91 -2.02 0.53 8.10
C SER A 91 -1.95 1.54 9.25
N SER A 92 -2.62 1.21 10.35
CA SER A 92 -2.54 1.97 11.61
C SER A 92 -1.15 1.88 12.26
N GLY A 93 -0.33 0.91 11.87
CA GLY A 93 1.05 0.76 12.32
C GLY A 93 2.01 1.85 11.80
N ILE A 94 1.60 2.62 10.77
CA ILE A 94 2.43 3.66 10.12
C ILE A 94 1.71 5.00 9.89
N SER A 95 0.38 5.07 10.12
CA SER A 95 -0.43 6.28 9.93
C SER A 95 -1.61 6.33 10.89
N GLY A 96 -2.03 7.52 11.30
CA GLY A 96 -3.27 7.72 12.06
C GLY A 96 -4.55 7.77 11.22
N ALA A 97 -4.48 7.65 9.90
CA ALA A 97 -5.63 7.80 8.99
C ALA A 97 -6.77 6.82 9.29
N CYS A 98 -6.45 5.58 9.68
CA CYS A 98 -7.46 4.60 10.08
C CYS A 98 -8.26 5.07 11.31
N ASN A 99 -7.62 5.72 12.28
CA ASN A 99 -8.29 6.30 13.44
C ASN A 99 -9.17 7.49 13.03
N SER A 100 -8.69 8.37 12.13
CA SER A 100 -9.50 9.48 11.57
C SER A 100 -10.77 8.97 10.87
N ALA A 101 -10.64 7.90 10.07
CA ALA A 101 -11.79 7.27 9.41
C ALA A 101 -12.80 6.66 10.40
N LYS A 102 -12.31 6.10 11.53
CA LYS A 102 -13.19 5.57 12.59
C LYS A 102 -13.94 6.67 13.32
N ILE A 103 -13.30 7.80 13.62
CA ILE A 103 -13.96 8.98 14.20
C ILE A 103 -15.06 9.49 13.26
N ALA A 104 -14.76 9.62 11.97
CA ALA A 104 -15.75 10.02 10.97
C ALA A 104 -16.95 9.04 10.90
N LYS A 105 -16.66 7.74 10.95
CA LYS A 105 -17.69 6.70 11.02
C LYS A 105 -18.62 6.90 12.22
N GLU A 106 -18.05 7.04 13.45
CA GLU A 106 -18.82 7.22 14.68
C GLU A 106 -19.73 8.46 14.58
N THR A 107 -19.19 9.59 14.10
CA THR A 107 -19.94 10.84 13.90
C THR A 107 -21.09 10.66 12.91
N LEU A 108 -20.87 9.95 11.81
CA LEU A 108 -21.86 9.80 10.75
C LEU A 108 -22.90 8.71 11.06
N GLU A 109 -22.57 7.69 11.85
CA GLU A 109 -23.55 6.68 12.31
C GLU A 109 -24.66 7.30 13.19
N GLU A 110 -24.36 8.38 13.95
CA GLU A 110 -25.37 9.13 14.67
C GLU A 110 -26.33 9.88 13.73
N LYS A 111 -25.80 10.41 12.63
CA LYS A 111 -26.57 11.18 11.64
C LYS A 111 -27.34 10.31 10.63
N TYR A 112 -26.78 9.13 10.29
CA TYR A 112 -27.31 8.19 9.30
C TYR A 112 -27.45 6.77 9.90
N PRO A 113 -28.32 6.57 10.91
CA PRO A 113 -28.40 5.30 11.64
C PRO A 113 -28.89 4.12 10.78
N GLU A 114 -29.49 4.38 9.62
CA GLU A 114 -29.92 3.36 8.67
C GLU A 114 -28.82 2.92 7.69
N ARG A 115 -27.67 3.62 7.69
CA ARG A 115 -26.55 3.34 6.79
C ARG A 115 -25.46 2.55 7.50
N LYS A 116 -24.74 1.74 6.72
CA LYS A 116 -23.60 0.97 7.21
C LYS A 116 -22.30 1.64 6.79
N ILE A 117 -21.48 1.96 7.74
CA ILE A 117 -20.09 2.42 7.50
C ILE A 117 -19.14 1.39 8.10
N ARG A 118 -18.34 0.76 7.26
CA ARG A 118 -17.33 -0.22 7.69
C ARG A 118 -15.94 0.33 7.40
N VAL A 119 -15.08 0.33 8.41
CA VAL A 119 -13.68 0.77 8.30
C VAL A 119 -12.79 -0.40 8.65
N VAL A 120 -11.95 -0.81 7.71
CA VAL A 120 -10.97 -1.89 7.87
C VAL A 120 -9.57 -1.30 7.89
N ASP A 121 -8.81 -1.61 8.93
CA ASP A 121 -7.36 -1.41 8.94
C ASP A 121 -6.70 -2.49 8.09
N SER A 122 -6.08 -2.12 6.98
CA SER A 122 -5.45 -3.09 6.09
C SER A 122 -4.23 -3.78 6.69
N LEU A 123 -3.59 -3.17 7.70
CA LEU A 123 -2.26 -3.55 8.19
C LEU A 123 -1.26 -3.70 7.03
N GLY A 124 -1.47 -2.94 5.97
CA GLY A 124 -0.73 -2.96 4.71
C GLY A 124 -0.46 -1.55 4.18
N ALA A 125 0.35 -1.46 3.12
CA ALA A 125 0.70 -0.21 2.45
C ALA A 125 0.94 -0.43 0.96
N SER A 126 0.89 0.68 0.18
CA SER A 126 1.18 0.68 -1.25
C SER A 126 0.33 -0.35 -2.01
N SER A 127 0.78 -0.83 -3.17
CA SER A 127 0.05 -1.84 -3.94
C SER A 127 -0.16 -3.17 -3.21
N GLY A 128 0.41 -3.34 -2.00
CA GLY A 128 0.10 -4.48 -1.13
C GLY A 128 -1.35 -4.43 -0.69
N TYR A 129 -1.80 -3.36 -0.04
CA TYR A 129 -3.22 -3.29 0.25
C TYR A 129 -4.05 -2.90 -0.99
N GLY A 130 -3.42 -2.39 -2.07
CA GLY A 130 -4.03 -2.32 -3.40
C GLY A 130 -4.45 -3.71 -3.92
N LEU A 131 -3.62 -4.73 -3.71
CA LEU A 131 -3.93 -6.12 -4.04
C LEU A 131 -5.10 -6.67 -3.18
N LEU A 132 -5.18 -6.25 -1.90
CA LEU A 132 -6.35 -6.52 -1.06
C LEU A 132 -7.60 -5.87 -1.65
N MET A 133 -7.52 -4.60 -2.06
CA MET A 133 -8.65 -3.88 -2.68
C MET A 133 -9.15 -4.58 -3.94
N ASN A 134 -8.23 -5.05 -4.79
CA ASN A 134 -8.59 -5.81 -5.98
C ASN A 134 -9.35 -7.09 -5.62
N LYS A 135 -8.90 -7.84 -4.62
CA LYS A 135 -9.59 -9.05 -4.15
C LYS A 135 -10.96 -8.75 -3.56
N LEU A 136 -11.09 -7.65 -2.80
CA LEU A 136 -12.38 -7.22 -2.26
C LEU A 136 -13.36 -6.81 -3.38
N ALA A 137 -12.86 -6.18 -4.45
CA ALA A 137 -13.66 -5.88 -5.62
C ALA A 137 -14.15 -7.16 -6.32
N ASP A 138 -13.28 -8.19 -6.47
CA ASP A 138 -13.70 -9.49 -7.02
C ASP A 138 -14.84 -10.13 -6.22
N LEU A 139 -14.73 -10.12 -4.90
CA LEU A 139 -15.74 -10.70 -4.01
C LEU A 139 -17.04 -9.90 -4.02
N ARG A 140 -16.96 -8.55 -4.03
CA ARG A 140 -18.11 -7.67 -4.22
C ARG A 140 -18.84 -7.97 -5.52
N ASP A 141 -18.09 -8.11 -6.62
CA ASP A 141 -18.64 -8.35 -7.96
C ASP A 141 -19.27 -9.75 -8.08
N GLN A 142 -18.86 -10.70 -7.21
CA GLN A 142 -19.49 -12.00 -7.02
C GLN A 142 -20.75 -11.92 -6.12
N GLY A 143 -21.12 -10.75 -5.61
CA GLY A 143 -22.34 -10.52 -4.83
C GLY A 143 -22.16 -10.63 -3.32
N MET A 144 -20.92 -10.63 -2.80
CA MET A 144 -20.69 -10.66 -1.35
C MET A 144 -21.20 -9.37 -0.69
N GLU A 145 -22.01 -9.52 0.35
CA GLU A 145 -22.58 -8.40 1.11
C GLU A 145 -21.53 -7.69 1.98
N ILE A 146 -21.76 -6.41 2.29
CA ILE A 146 -20.80 -5.54 2.96
C ILE A 146 -20.25 -6.10 4.28
N ASP A 147 -21.10 -6.72 5.11
CA ASP A 147 -20.68 -7.27 6.40
C ASP A 147 -19.83 -8.53 6.24
N GLU A 148 -20.17 -9.39 5.28
CA GLU A 148 -19.40 -10.58 4.92
C GLU A 148 -18.05 -10.18 4.33
N LEU A 149 -18.01 -9.17 3.44
CA LEU A 149 -16.78 -8.66 2.84
C LEU A 149 -15.86 -8.03 3.90
N THR A 150 -16.44 -7.28 4.84
CA THR A 150 -15.71 -6.71 5.99
C THR A 150 -15.11 -7.80 6.86
N TYR A 151 -15.87 -8.84 7.15
CA TYR A 151 -15.39 -10.00 7.91
C TYR A 151 -14.25 -10.72 7.17
N TRP A 152 -14.44 -10.99 5.88
CA TRP A 152 -13.43 -11.62 5.02
C TRP A 152 -12.13 -10.83 5.03
N ALA A 153 -12.20 -9.51 4.81
CA ALA A 153 -11.02 -8.64 4.82
C ALA A 153 -10.24 -8.72 6.15
N ASN A 154 -10.95 -8.72 7.28
CA ASN A 154 -10.32 -8.82 8.61
C ASN A 154 -9.67 -10.19 8.86
N GLN A 155 -10.23 -11.27 8.33
CA GLN A 155 -9.66 -12.61 8.49
C GLN A 155 -8.41 -12.82 7.62
N HIS A 156 -8.36 -12.23 6.40
CA HIS A 156 -7.35 -12.56 5.40
C HIS A 156 -6.26 -11.48 5.20
N LYS A 157 -6.42 -10.26 5.73
CA LYS A 157 -5.45 -9.17 5.53
C LYS A 157 -4.03 -9.49 5.97
N LEU A 158 -3.83 -10.39 6.92
CA LEU A 158 -2.51 -10.83 7.36
C LEU A 158 -1.89 -11.92 6.46
N GLU A 159 -2.67 -12.50 5.55
CA GLU A 159 -2.16 -13.42 4.53
C GLU A 159 -1.48 -12.67 3.36
N LEU A 160 -1.57 -11.36 3.34
CA LEU A 160 -0.97 -10.53 2.32
C LEU A 160 0.43 -10.08 2.73
N HIS A 161 1.44 -10.61 2.06
CA HIS A 161 2.85 -10.29 2.31
C HIS A 161 3.28 -9.01 1.62
N HIS A 162 4.14 -8.26 2.33
CA HIS A 162 4.76 -7.02 1.89
C HIS A 162 6.26 -7.15 2.13
N TRP A 163 7.03 -7.54 1.14
CA TRP A 163 8.48 -7.55 1.18
C TRP A 163 9.02 -6.41 0.32
N PHE A 164 10.01 -5.69 0.81
CA PHE A 164 10.60 -4.59 0.05
C PHE A 164 12.06 -4.38 0.39
N PHE A 165 12.80 -3.88 -0.58
CA PHE A 165 14.16 -3.42 -0.36
C PHE A 165 14.30 -1.96 -0.78
N SER A 166 15.30 -1.29 -0.22
CA SER A 166 15.68 0.06 -0.62
C SER A 166 17.20 0.14 -0.74
N THR A 167 17.68 1.11 -1.50
CA THR A 167 19.11 1.44 -1.56
C THR A 167 19.53 2.42 -0.47
N ASP A 168 18.55 3.09 0.17
CA ASP A 168 18.77 4.06 1.23
C ASP A 168 17.57 4.06 2.21
N LEU A 169 17.85 4.02 3.52
CA LEU A 169 16.85 4.10 4.57
C LEU A 169 16.71 5.51 5.18
N THR A 170 17.42 6.50 4.67
CA THR A 170 17.42 7.88 5.22
C THR A 170 16.00 8.46 5.27
N PHE A 171 15.22 8.26 4.21
CA PHE A 171 13.84 8.76 4.12
C PHE A 171 12.92 8.07 5.13
N TYR A 172 13.05 6.76 5.31
CA TYR A 172 12.26 5.98 6.29
C TYR A 172 12.46 6.47 7.72
N VAL A 173 13.72 6.82 8.05
CA VAL A 173 14.09 7.34 9.38
C VAL A 173 13.67 8.79 9.55
N LYS A 174 13.94 9.63 8.55
CA LYS A 174 13.51 11.04 8.55
C LYS A 174 11.99 11.13 8.71
N GLY A 175 11.26 10.23 8.06
CA GLY A 175 9.81 10.10 8.16
C GLY A 175 9.31 9.44 9.46
N GLY A 176 10.18 8.88 10.29
CA GLY A 176 9.83 8.23 11.56
C GLY A 176 9.11 6.87 11.42
N ARG A 177 9.11 6.23 10.26
CA ARG A 177 8.47 4.92 10.01
C ARG A 177 9.38 3.74 10.32
N ILE A 178 10.69 4.01 10.50
CA ILE A 178 11.67 3.06 11.04
C ILE A 178 12.46 3.77 12.13
N THR A 179 12.68 3.09 13.25
CA THR A 179 13.45 3.66 14.37
C THR A 179 14.96 3.67 14.09
N LYS A 180 15.66 4.71 14.57
CA LYS A 180 17.12 4.80 14.53
C LYS A 180 17.82 3.66 15.27
N ALA A 181 17.18 3.09 16.29
CA ALA A 181 17.71 2.03 17.13
C ALA A 181 17.91 0.69 16.41
N ALA A 182 17.35 0.52 15.21
CA ALA A 182 17.53 -0.72 14.45
C ALA A 182 18.99 -0.98 14.00
N GLY A 183 19.97 -0.11 14.38
CA GLY A 183 21.40 -0.31 14.11
C GLY A 183 21.78 -0.39 12.62
N TRP A 184 20.87 0.09 11.76
CA TRP A 184 20.95 -0.05 10.30
C TRP A 184 21.61 1.16 9.63
N PHE A 185 21.95 2.18 10.46
CA PHE A 185 22.50 3.44 10.01
C PHE A 185 24.03 3.44 10.11
N GLY A 186 24.64 3.44 9.01
CA GLY A 186 26.03 3.63 8.77
C GLY A 186 26.28 3.45 7.28
N THR A 187 27.03 4.33 6.68
CA THR A 187 27.40 4.31 5.27
C THR A 187 28.26 3.08 4.93
N VAL A 188 27.69 1.89 5.02
CA VAL A 188 28.33 0.71 4.44
C VAL A 188 27.94 0.68 2.97
N LEU A 189 28.84 1.12 2.15
CA LEU A 189 28.73 1.18 0.69
C LEU A 189 28.14 -0.13 0.15
N LYS A 190 27.05 -0.03 -0.64
CA LYS A 190 26.41 -1.16 -1.34
C LYS A 190 25.58 -2.11 -0.47
N ILE A 191 25.11 -1.73 0.72
CA ILE A 191 24.10 -2.51 1.44
C ILE A 191 22.70 -2.11 0.96
N CYS A 192 21.90 -3.10 0.60
CA CYS A 192 20.48 -2.99 0.31
C CYS A 192 19.71 -3.70 1.43
N PRO A 193 19.11 -2.98 2.38
CA PRO A 193 18.28 -3.60 3.39
C PRO A 193 17.03 -4.22 2.76
N LEU A 194 16.69 -5.43 3.21
CA LEU A 194 15.43 -6.10 2.92
C LEU A 194 14.55 -6.00 4.16
N LEU A 195 13.33 -5.55 3.97
CA LEU A 195 12.34 -5.28 5.01
C LEU A 195 11.03 -5.99 4.68
N ASN A 196 10.18 -6.10 5.69
CA ASN A 196 8.78 -6.47 5.50
C ASN A 196 7.84 -5.63 6.37
N MET A 197 6.54 -5.88 6.25
CA MET A 197 5.56 -5.44 7.25
C MET A 197 5.23 -6.59 8.19
N ASP A 198 5.24 -6.32 9.51
CA ASP A 198 4.84 -7.30 10.54
C ASP A 198 3.31 -7.44 10.65
N HIS A 199 2.85 -8.31 11.56
CA HIS A 199 1.43 -8.53 11.83
C HIS A 199 0.71 -7.31 12.44
N LEU A 200 1.45 -6.32 12.95
CA LEU A 200 0.92 -5.04 13.43
C LEU A 200 0.96 -3.95 12.36
N GLY A 201 1.32 -4.29 11.12
CA GLY A 201 1.40 -3.36 10.00
C GLY A 201 2.53 -2.33 10.11
N ARG A 202 3.64 -2.67 10.78
CA ARG A 202 4.83 -1.83 10.95
C ARG A 202 5.94 -2.28 10.01
N LEU A 203 6.81 -1.34 9.62
CA LEU A 203 7.95 -1.63 8.75
C LEU A 203 9.10 -2.18 9.57
N ILE A 204 9.54 -3.40 9.28
CA ILE A 204 10.57 -4.11 10.04
C ILE A 204 11.76 -4.45 9.14
N PRO A 205 12.97 -3.91 9.44
CA PRO A 205 14.20 -4.36 8.79
C PRO A 205 14.53 -5.81 9.17
N ARG A 206 14.71 -6.68 8.15
CA ARG A 206 14.97 -8.12 8.35
C ARG A 206 16.40 -8.52 8.01
N HIS A 207 16.90 -8.11 6.86
CA HIS A 207 18.21 -8.54 6.38
C HIS A 207 19.05 -7.38 5.82
N LYS A 208 20.37 -7.43 6.09
CA LYS A 208 21.37 -6.56 5.46
C LYS A 208 22.01 -7.31 4.29
N ILE A 209 21.61 -6.99 3.07
CA ILE A 209 22.10 -7.70 1.90
C ILE A 209 23.09 -6.84 1.14
N ARG A 210 24.25 -7.41 0.83
CA ARG A 210 25.29 -6.68 0.10
C ARG A 210 25.10 -6.84 -1.40
N GLY A 211 24.73 -5.74 -2.04
CA GLY A 211 24.59 -5.62 -3.49
C GLY A 211 23.16 -5.85 -4.00
N LYS A 212 22.76 -4.99 -4.95
CA LYS A 212 21.43 -4.95 -5.54
C LYS A 212 21.02 -6.29 -6.17
N LYS A 213 21.90 -6.94 -6.93
CA LYS A 213 21.61 -8.23 -7.56
C LYS A 213 21.23 -9.32 -6.56
N LYS A 214 21.86 -9.31 -5.38
CA LYS A 214 21.54 -10.29 -4.32
C LYS A 214 20.21 -10.00 -3.66
N VAL A 215 19.88 -8.73 -3.37
CA VAL A 215 18.60 -8.40 -2.73
C VAL A 215 17.42 -8.66 -3.67
N ILE A 216 17.59 -8.46 -4.98
CA ILE A 216 16.60 -8.82 -6.00
C ILE A 216 16.34 -10.34 -6.00
N GLN A 217 17.36 -11.17 -5.85
CA GLN A 217 17.17 -12.61 -5.73
C GLN A 217 16.48 -12.96 -4.41
N GLU A 218 16.95 -12.40 -3.31
CA GLU A 218 16.43 -12.67 -1.96
C GLU A 218 14.95 -12.31 -1.79
N ILE A 219 14.48 -11.19 -2.38
CA ILE A 219 13.07 -10.82 -2.28
C ILE A 219 12.17 -11.84 -2.98
N VAL A 220 12.62 -12.43 -4.07
CA VAL A 220 11.90 -13.50 -4.78
C VAL A 220 11.98 -14.82 -3.99
N ASP A 221 13.10 -15.09 -3.31
CA ASP A 221 13.23 -16.22 -2.41
C ASP A 221 12.27 -16.11 -1.20
N LYS A 222 12.00 -14.87 -0.72
CA LYS A 222 10.96 -14.64 0.29
C LYS A 222 9.57 -14.96 -0.22
N MET A 223 9.25 -14.64 -1.46
CA MET A 223 7.98 -15.06 -2.06
C MET A 223 7.88 -16.60 -2.13
N GLU A 224 8.93 -17.30 -2.52
CA GLU A 224 8.93 -18.77 -2.54
C GLU A 224 8.71 -19.38 -1.15
N GLN A 225 9.27 -18.77 -0.10
CA GLN A 225 9.14 -19.22 1.28
C GLN A 225 7.74 -19.05 1.86
N HIS A 226 7.04 -17.97 1.50
CA HIS A 226 5.82 -17.53 2.14
C HIS A 226 4.57 -17.61 1.25
N ALA A 227 4.70 -17.69 -0.08
CA ALA A 227 3.55 -17.70 -0.97
C ALA A 227 2.66 -18.92 -0.73
N GLN A 228 1.36 -18.72 -0.83
CA GLN A 228 0.38 -19.79 -0.78
C GLN A 228 0.74 -20.86 -1.82
N ASP A 229 0.79 -22.13 -1.41
CA ASP A 229 1.22 -23.26 -2.24
C ASP A 229 2.67 -23.17 -2.79
N GLY A 230 3.52 -22.27 -2.23
CA GLY A 230 4.91 -22.13 -2.60
C GLY A 230 5.09 -21.88 -4.10
N LEU A 231 5.92 -22.66 -4.79
CA LEU A 231 6.14 -22.54 -6.25
C LEU A 231 4.90 -22.80 -7.13
N LYS A 232 3.82 -23.33 -6.54
CA LYS A 232 2.54 -23.53 -7.25
C LYS A 232 1.60 -22.34 -7.08
N TYR A 233 2.07 -21.25 -6.49
CA TYR A 233 1.29 -20.02 -6.33
C TYR A 233 0.56 -19.63 -7.60
N SER A 234 -0.76 -19.44 -7.48
CA SER A 234 -1.65 -19.13 -8.60
C SER A 234 -2.46 -17.85 -8.38
N GLY A 235 -2.07 -17.03 -7.42
CA GLY A 235 -2.68 -15.73 -7.18
C GLY A 235 -2.02 -14.61 -7.99
N ALA A 236 -2.62 -13.43 -7.94
CA ALA A 236 -2.04 -12.21 -8.49
C ALA A 236 -0.81 -11.77 -7.69
N CYS A 237 0.15 -11.14 -8.36
CA CYS A 237 1.36 -10.61 -7.77
C CYS A 237 1.56 -9.17 -8.22
N TYR A 238 1.76 -8.26 -7.24
CA TYR A 238 1.98 -6.84 -7.50
C TYR A 238 3.38 -6.42 -7.08
N ILE A 239 3.93 -5.44 -7.78
CA ILE A 239 5.18 -4.76 -7.44
C ILE A 239 4.93 -3.26 -7.45
N SER A 240 5.51 -2.55 -6.48
CA SER A 240 5.61 -1.09 -6.52
C SER A 240 7.06 -0.65 -6.54
N HIS A 241 7.35 0.46 -7.23
CA HIS A 241 8.69 1.03 -7.27
C HIS A 241 8.70 2.55 -7.09
N SER A 242 9.74 3.08 -6.48
CA SER A 242 9.97 4.52 -6.31
C SER A 242 11.05 5.02 -7.27
N GLY A 243 10.64 5.36 -8.50
CA GLY A 243 11.54 5.88 -9.53
C GLY A 243 12.62 4.90 -10.04
N CYS A 244 12.43 3.58 -9.89
CA CYS A 244 13.41 2.56 -10.27
C CYS A 244 12.75 1.38 -11.03
N TYR A 245 12.04 1.69 -12.12
CA TYR A 245 11.29 0.71 -12.91
C TYR A 245 12.10 -0.50 -13.37
N GLU A 246 13.34 -0.31 -13.81
CA GLU A 246 14.20 -1.40 -14.30
C GLU A 246 14.51 -2.43 -13.20
N ASP A 247 14.69 -1.98 -11.96
CA ASP A 247 14.85 -2.88 -10.82
C ASP A 247 13.56 -3.67 -10.54
N ALA A 248 12.41 -2.99 -10.59
CA ALA A 248 11.09 -3.61 -10.44
C ALA A 248 10.82 -4.62 -11.56
N ARG A 249 11.12 -4.30 -12.82
CA ARG A 249 10.98 -5.22 -13.96
C ARG A 249 11.87 -6.44 -13.79
N THR A 250 13.11 -6.26 -13.32
CA THR A 250 14.03 -7.37 -13.04
C THR A 250 13.45 -8.32 -11.97
N VAL A 251 12.84 -7.79 -10.90
CA VAL A 251 12.15 -8.62 -9.89
C VAL A 251 10.97 -9.34 -10.52
N ALA A 252 10.15 -8.64 -11.30
CA ALA A 252 8.98 -9.22 -11.96
C ALA A 252 9.35 -10.35 -12.94
N ASP A 253 10.42 -10.17 -13.73
CA ASP A 253 10.92 -11.21 -14.65
C ASP A 253 11.35 -12.48 -13.90
N LEU A 254 12.01 -12.32 -12.75
CA LEU A 254 12.38 -13.45 -11.90
C LEU A 254 11.16 -14.14 -11.28
N VAL A 255 10.16 -13.37 -10.81
CA VAL A 255 8.90 -13.90 -10.29
C VAL A 255 8.17 -14.68 -11.38
N GLU A 256 7.94 -14.08 -12.57
CA GLU A 256 7.26 -14.73 -13.69
C GLU A 256 7.99 -15.97 -14.21
N LYS A 257 9.32 -15.97 -14.13
CA LYS A 257 10.15 -17.14 -14.47
C LYS A 257 9.99 -18.26 -13.47
N ARG A 258 9.90 -17.95 -12.17
CA ARG A 258 9.88 -18.92 -11.08
C ARG A 258 8.47 -19.48 -10.81
N PHE A 259 7.46 -18.60 -10.80
CA PHE A 259 6.07 -18.94 -10.49
C PHE A 259 5.23 -19.07 -11.77
N ARG A 260 5.17 -20.27 -12.32
CA ARG A 260 4.56 -20.55 -13.65
C ARG A 260 3.04 -20.55 -13.67
N ARG A 261 2.39 -20.42 -12.49
CA ARG A 261 0.93 -20.48 -12.35
C ARG A 261 0.32 -19.15 -11.88
N LEU A 262 1.09 -18.07 -11.93
CA LEU A 262 0.57 -16.73 -11.57
C LEU A 262 -0.74 -16.43 -12.31
N ASP A 263 -1.64 -15.75 -11.63
CA ASP A 263 -2.83 -15.17 -12.24
C ASP A 263 -2.42 -13.92 -13.03
N GLY A 264 -2.19 -14.14 -14.32
CA GLY A 264 -1.71 -13.10 -15.23
C GLY A 264 -0.22 -12.77 -15.10
N LYS A 265 0.14 -11.58 -15.53
CA LYS A 265 1.47 -10.99 -15.41
C LYS A 265 1.61 -10.26 -14.08
N VAL A 266 2.84 -10.12 -13.62
CA VAL A 266 3.12 -9.24 -12.47
C VAL A 266 2.74 -7.80 -12.81
N VAL A 267 1.87 -7.21 -12.00
CA VAL A 267 1.46 -5.81 -12.15
C VAL A 267 2.51 -4.93 -11.49
N ILE A 268 3.04 -3.95 -12.24
CA ILE A 268 4.05 -3.01 -11.73
C ILE A 268 3.42 -1.62 -11.64
N ASN A 269 3.38 -1.06 -10.44
CA ASN A 269 2.85 0.26 -10.14
C ASN A 269 3.97 1.19 -9.65
N SER A 270 3.76 2.49 -9.77
CA SER A 270 4.59 3.48 -9.08
C SER A 270 4.18 3.57 -7.61
N VAL A 271 5.13 3.71 -6.71
CA VAL A 271 4.86 4.15 -5.34
C VAL A 271 4.38 5.60 -5.40
N GLY A 272 3.21 5.89 -4.80
CA GLY A 272 2.61 7.21 -4.77
C GLY A 272 3.42 8.21 -3.94
N THR A 273 3.07 9.50 -4.07
CA THR A 273 3.84 10.61 -3.49
C THR A 273 3.87 10.59 -1.96
N THR A 274 2.79 10.16 -1.32
CA THR A 274 2.75 10.02 0.16
C THR A 274 3.71 8.94 0.63
N ILE A 275 3.60 7.72 0.12
CA ILE A 275 4.48 6.61 0.49
C ILE A 275 5.92 6.93 0.05
N GLY A 276 6.10 7.49 -1.16
CA GLY A 276 7.38 7.90 -1.73
C GLY A 276 8.15 8.92 -0.89
N SER A 277 7.44 9.87 -0.26
CA SER A 277 8.04 10.84 0.67
C SER A 277 8.73 10.18 1.86
N HIS A 278 8.30 8.97 2.26
CA HIS A 278 8.87 8.21 3.37
C HIS A 278 9.83 7.11 2.93
N THR A 279 9.74 6.63 1.70
CA THR A 279 10.60 5.55 1.19
C THR A 279 11.79 6.08 0.40
N GLY A 280 11.65 7.26 -0.19
CA GLY A 280 12.64 7.83 -1.10
C GLY A 280 12.77 7.06 -2.42
N PRO A 281 13.58 7.57 -3.35
CA PRO A 281 13.90 6.86 -4.59
C PRO A 281 14.64 5.55 -4.34
N GLY A 282 14.44 4.54 -5.22
CA GLY A 282 15.19 3.28 -5.21
C GLY A 282 14.60 2.18 -4.33
N THR A 283 13.34 2.29 -3.92
CA THR A 283 12.59 1.22 -3.25
C THR A 283 11.86 0.35 -4.28
N VAL A 284 11.93 -0.97 -4.12
CA VAL A 284 11.09 -1.96 -4.82
C VAL A 284 10.39 -2.82 -3.79
N ALA A 285 9.08 -2.94 -3.91
CA ALA A 285 8.23 -3.73 -3.02
C ALA A 285 7.48 -4.80 -3.80
N LEU A 286 7.43 -6.01 -3.25
CA LEU A 286 6.78 -7.20 -3.81
C LEU A 286 5.64 -7.63 -2.90
N PHE A 287 4.45 -7.88 -3.49
CA PHE A 287 3.23 -8.20 -2.79
C PHE A 287 2.58 -9.45 -3.36
N PHE A 288 2.17 -10.36 -2.48
CA PHE A 288 1.57 -11.65 -2.84
C PHE A 288 0.78 -12.23 -1.65
N TRP A 289 -0.13 -13.14 -1.93
CA TRP A 289 -0.87 -13.89 -0.91
C TRP A 289 -0.03 -15.08 -0.42
N GLY A 290 -0.04 -15.31 0.89
CA GLY A 290 0.78 -16.34 1.51
C GLY A 290 0.24 -16.84 2.85
N ASP A 291 1.13 -17.36 3.68
CA ASP A 291 0.84 -17.70 5.08
C ASP A 291 0.55 -16.43 5.90
N GLN A 292 0.01 -16.58 7.10
CA GLN A 292 -0.24 -15.43 7.96
C GLN A 292 1.07 -14.82 8.48
N ARG A 293 1.17 -13.50 8.38
CA ARG A 293 2.26 -12.74 9.03
C ARG A 293 2.12 -12.85 10.54
N THR A 294 3.14 -13.36 11.22
CA THR A 294 3.12 -13.63 12.68
C THR A 294 4.04 -12.72 13.48
N ASP A 295 5.02 -12.05 12.82
CA ASP A 295 6.06 -11.23 13.47
C ASP A 295 6.43 -9.97 12.67
#